data_0f3e2abd30b06c6e9bccde15545dd220
#
_entry.id   0f3e2abd30b06c6e9bccde15545dd220
#
_cell.length_a   1.000
_cell.length_b   1.000
_cell.length_c   1.000
_cell.angle_alpha   90.00
_cell.angle_beta   90.00
_cell.angle_gamma   90.00
#
_symmetry.space_group_name_H-M   'P 1'
#
loop_
_entity.id
_entity.type
_entity.pdbx_description
1 polymer ?
#
loop_
_entity_poly.entity_id
_entity_poly.type
_entity_poly.pdbx_seq_one_letter_code
_entity_poly.pdbx_strand_id
1 'polypeptide(L)'
;DLRNAEAKAIWTPTDPSNSKHLWAPEIHRINGKWYVYYAADDGNTDNHQLYVLENSSNDPFAGEFVMKGRISTDKDNNWAIDGSVFEHNGELYLVWSGWQTRRVNVETQCIYIAKMSDPWTLSSERVLLSKPDLEWERRYISPNGQKPGHVIYVNEGPQPLKSPKGKYIHIVYSASGCWTPYYALGMLTARTDANLLDPGSWEKSVEPVFKQSPENGVYSTGHNSFFKSPDGKEDYILYHARDRVTESPSSGETRSPRAQKFVWKENEYPDFGSPLPTSMKLPKPSGTKSK
;
A
#
# COMPACT_ATOMS: atom_id res chain seq x y z
N ASP A 1 -12.95 -9.32 -14.82
CA ASP A 1 -12.44 -8.12 -15.48
C ASP A 1 -12.92 -6.89 -14.70
N LEU A 2 -12.00 -6.19 -14.05
CA LEU A 2 -12.31 -5.01 -13.22
C LEU A 2 -13.06 -3.91 -14.00
N ARG A 3 -12.86 -3.81 -15.30
CA ARG A 3 -13.54 -2.81 -16.15
C ARG A 3 -15.06 -3.01 -16.25
N ASN A 4 -15.52 -4.22 -15.98
CA ASN A 4 -16.93 -4.61 -16.06
C ASN A 4 -17.52 -4.92 -14.67
N ALA A 5 -16.78 -4.62 -13.59
CA ALA A 5 -17.27 -4.81 -12.24
C ALA A 5 -18.31 -3.72 -11.90
N GLU A 6 -19.37 -4.12 -11.21
CA GLU A 6 -20.32 -3.17 -10.65
C GLU A 6 -19.66 -2.37 -9.54
N ALA A 7 -19.85 -1.04 -9.57
CA ALA A 7 -19.33 -0.13 -8.55
C ALA A 7 -20.46 0.36 -7.65
N LYS A 8 -20.22 0.34 -6.33
CA LYS A 8 -21.14 0.85 -5.32
C LYS A 8 -20.41 1.83 -4.41
N ALA A 9 -20.94 3.05 -4.25
CA ALA A 9 -20.49 3.95 -3.21
C ALA A 9 -20.89 3.39 -1.84
N ILE A 10 -19.89 3.10 -0.99
CA ILE A 10 -20.11 2.52 0.34
C ILE A 10 -20.23 3.57 1.43
N TRP A 11 -19.70 4.78 1.18
CA TRP A 11 -19.68 5.88 2.14
C TRP A 11 -19.40 7.20 1.43
N THR A 12 -19.91 8.30 1.99
CA THR A 12 -19.65 9.67 1.52
C THR A 12 -19.30 10.53 2.73
N PRO A 13 -18.17 11.26 2.73
CA PRO A 13 -17.78 12.11 3.85
C PRO A 13 -18.72 13.30 4.01
N THR A 14 -19.05 13.61 5.26
CA THR A 14 -19.88 14.76 5.65
C THR A 14 -19.12 15.75 6.52
N ASP A 15 -18.02 15.35 7.15
CA ASP A 15 -17.18 16.19 7.99
C ASP A 15 -16.13 16.91 7.11
N PRO A 16 -16.08 18.27 7.11
CA PRO A 16 -15.10 19.03 6.36
C PRO A 16 -13.65 18.67 6.64
N SER A 17 -13.33 18.20 7.85
CA SER A 17 -11.96 17.84 8.25
C SER A 17 -11.38 16.63 7.53
N ASN A 18 -12.23 15.81 6.89
CA ASN A 18 -11.82 14.56 6.21
C ASN A 18 -12.56 14.31 4.90
N SER A 19 -13.02 15.37 4.24
CA SER A 19 -13.87 15.28 3.05
C SER A 19 -13.16 15.58 1.75
N LYS A 20 -11.86 15.87 1.80
CA LYS A 20 -11.06 16.22 0.63
C LYS A 20 -9.92 15.22 0.44
N HIS A 21 -9.44 15.12 -0.79
CA HIS A 21 -8.31 14.29 -1.19
C HIS A 21 -8.34 12.90 -0.52
N LEU A 22 -9.45 12.14 -0.75
CA LEU A 22 -9.57 10.77 -0.25
C LEU A 22 -8.62 9.87 -1.03
N TRP A 23 -7.59 9.33 -0.34
CA TRP A 23 -6.54 8.53 -0.95
C TRP A 23 -6.52 7.10 -0.41
N ALA A 24 -6.09 6.19 -1.26
CA ALA A 24 -5.67 4.82 -0.98
C ALA A 24 -6.58 4.05 0.01
N PRO A 25 -7.89 3.93 -0.24
CA PRO A 25 -8.73 3.12 0.64
C PRO A 25 -8.37 1.64 0.55
N GLU A 26 -8.23 1.01 1.73
CA GLU A 26 -8.01 -0.42 1.87
C GLU A 26 -9.11 -1.08 2.70
N ILE A 27 -9.60 -2.24 2.25
CA ILE A 27 -10.62 -2.99 2.97
C ILE A 27 -10.03 -4.21 3.64
N HIS A 28 -10.31 -4.37 4.94
CA HIS A 28 -9.85 -5.47 5.77
C HIS A 28 -11.01 -6.12 6.51
N ARG A 29 -10.91 -7.44 6.73
CA ARG A 29 -11.86 -8.15 7.58
C ARG A 29 -11.17 -8.54 8.88
N ILE A 30 -11.63 -7.96 10.00
CA ILE A 30 -11.05 -8.16 11.33
C ILE A 30 -12.18 -8.56 12.28
N ASN A 31 -12.02 -9.66 13.01
CA ASN A 31 -13.01 -10.16 13.98
C ASN A 31 -14.44 -10.23 13.43
N GLY A 32 -14.57 -10.65 12.17
CA GLY A 32 -15.86 -10.84 11.51
C GLY A 32 -16.51 -9.59 10.93
N LYS A 33 -15.95 -8.41 11.14
CA LYS A 33 -16.41 -7.13 10.60
C LYS A 33 -15.50 -6.64 9.48
N TRP A 34 -16.00 -5.72 8.64
CA TRP A 34 -15.25 -5.05 7.60
C TRP A 34 -14.82 -3.66 8.05
N TYR A 35 -13.58 -3.33 7.76
CA TYR A 35 -12.99 -2.02 8.01
C TYR A 35 -12.41 -1.46 6.74
N VAL A 36 -12.64 -0.16 6.47
CA VAL A 36 -11.98 0.55 5.39
C VAL A 36 -11.09 1.62 6.00
N TYR A 37 -9.79 1.49 5.74
CA TYR A 37 -8.78 2.49 6.11
C TYR A 37 -8.54 3.37 4.90
N TYR A 38 -8.51 4.67 5.10
CA TYR A 38 -8.25 5.63 4.02
C TYR A 38 -7.58 6.88 4.59
N ALA A 39 -6.89 7.63 3.73
CA ALA A 39 -6.35 8.93 4.08
C ALA A 39 -7.24 10.04 3.52
N ALA A 40 -7.39 11.13 4.28
CA ALA A 40 -8.11 12.32 3.83
C ALA A 40 -7.61 13.57 4.57
N ASP A 41 -8.01 14.74 4.06
CA ASP A 41 -7.70 16.04 4.62
C ASP A 41 -8.88 17.01 4.54
N ASP A 42 -8.64 18.26 4.94
CA ASP A 42 -9.57 19.38 4.96
C ASP A 42 -9.51 20.27 3.70
N GLY A 43 -8.73 19.87 2.68
CA GLY A 43 -8.41 20.66 1.48
C GLY A 43 -6.95 21.10 1.43
N ASN A 44 -6.20 20.94 2.52
CA ASN A 44 -4.76 21.11 2.56
C ASN A 44 -4.08 19.73 2.70
N THR A 45 -3.36 19.31 1.66
CA THR A 45 -2.69 18.01 1.62
C THR A 45 -1.66 17.79 2.74
N ASP A 46 -1.15 18.86 3.37
CA ASP A 46 -0.28 18.75 4.54
C ASP A 46 -1.00 18.25 5.80
N ASN A 47 -2.32 18.25 5.80
CA ASN A 47 -3.17 17.82 6.92
C ASN A 47 -3.71 16.38 6.77
N HIS A 48 -3.18 15.60 5.80
CA HIS A 48 -3.61 14.20 5.65
C HIS A 48 -3.44 13.41 6.92
N GLN A 49 -4.51 12.68 7.27
CA GLN A 49 -4.58 11.75 8.40
C GLN A 49 -5.26 10.46 7.97
N LEU A 50 -5.05 9.39 8.73
CA LEU A 50 -5.74 8.11 8.54
C LEU A 50 -7.08 8.10 9.25
N TYR A 51 -8.09 7.58 8.58
CA TYR A 51 -9.46 7.39 9.08
C TYR A 51 -9.93 5.96 8.87
N VAL A 52 -10.92 5.54 9.65
CA VAL A 52 -11.46 4.18 9.63
C VAL A 52 -12.97 4.19 9.58
N LEU A 53 -13.51 3.38 8.67
CA LEU A 53 -14.92 3.03 8.59
C LEU A 53 -15.11 1.58 9.05
N GLU A 54 -16.22 1.27 9.70
CA GLU A 54 -16.62 -0.09 10.12
C GLU A 54 -17.94 -0.47 9.50
N ASN A 55 -18.06 -1.70 9.00
CA ASN A 55 -19.32 -2.34 8.62
C ASN A 55 -19.44 -3.70 9.32
N SER A 56 -20.51 -3.88 10.10
CA SER A 56 -20.74 -5.08 10.91
C SER A 56 -21.46 -6.21 10.16
N SER A 57 -21.82 -6.02 8.89
CA SER A 57 -22.47 -7.08 8.10
C SER A 57 -21.46 -8.14 7.62
N ASN A 58 -21.96 -9.34 7.30
CA ASN A 58 -21.10 -10.40 6.73
C ASN A 58 -20.64 -10.09 5.29
N ASP A 59 -21.42 -9.31 4.55
CA ASP A 59 -21.15 -8.89 3.19
C ASP A 59 -20.77 -7.40 3.19
N PRO A 60 -19.60 -7.00 2.67
CA PRO A 60 -19.19 -5.61 2.64
C PRO A 60 -20.09 -4.72 1.75
N PHE A 61 -20.87 -5.31 0.85
CA PHE A 61 -21.87 -4.61 0.05
C PHE A 61 -23.23 -4.50 0.72
N ALA A 62 -23.45 -5.18 1.86
CA ALA A 62 -24.64 -5.08 2.68
C ALA A 62 -24.37 -4.24 3.94
N GLY A 63 -25.41 -3.60 4.47
CA GLY A 63 -25.29 -2.72 5.64
C GLY A 63 -24.62 -1.38 5.30
N GLU A 64 -24.22 -0.67 6.34
CA GLU A 64 -23.65 0.66 6.24
C GLU A 64 -22.21 0.68 6.80
N PHE A 65 -21.35 1.47 6.17
CA PHE A 65 -20.07 1.82 6.73
C PHE A 65 -20.21 3.06 7.63
N VAL A 66 -19.80 2.93 8.88
CA VAL A 66 -19.91 3.97 9.90
C VAL A 66 -18.50 4.45 10.24
N MET A 67 -18.31 5.78 10.29
CA MET A 67 -17.06 6.42 10.71
C MET A 67 -16.73 6.06 12.16
N LYS A 68 -15.54 5.47 12.38
CA LYS A 68 -14.99 5.20 13.72
C LYS A 68 -14.12 6.35 14.22
N GLY A 69 -13.57 7.14 13.30
CA GLY A 69 -12.74 8.30 13.60
C GLY A 69 -11.39 8.28 12.93
N ARG A 70 -10.57 9.23 13.35
CA ARG A 70 -9.17 9.35 12.96
C ARG A 70 -8.31 8.41 13.79
N ILE A 71 -7.31 7.77 13.16
CA ILE A 71 -6.25 7.06 13.88
C ILE A 71 -5.20 8.09 14.30
N SER A 72 -4.98 8.24 15.61
CA SER A 72 -3.88 9.06 16.13
C SER A 72 -2.56 8.28 15.98
N THR A 73 -1.80 8.57 14.93
CA THR A 73 -0.56 7.85 14.60
C THR A 73 0.63 8.30 15.44
N ASP A 74 0.57 9.50 16.02
CA ASP A 74 1.52 10.05 16.99
C ASP A 74 0.91 11.25 17.74
N LYS A 75 1.61 11.70 18.79
CA LYS A 75 1.18 12.81 19.64
C LYS A 75 1.15 14.18 18.93
N ASP A 76 1.94 14.33 17.88
CA ASP A 76 2.12 15.60 17.15
C ASP A 76 1.19 15.70 15.94
N ASN A 77 0.35 14.67 15.67
CA ASN A 77 -0.54 14.56 14.51
C ASN A 77 0.22 14.79 13.20
N ASN A 78 1.40 14.18 13.06
CA ASN A 78 2.12 14.23 11.82
C ASN A 78 1.34 13.56 10.70
N TRP A 79 1.60 13.97 9.49
CA TRP A 79 1.01 13.47 8.27
C TRP A 79 1.10 11.93 8.17
N ALA A 80 -0.01 11.30 7.77
CA ALA A 80 -0.12 9.84 7.68
C ALA A 80 -1.09 9.42 6.58
N ILE A 81 -0.64 8.48 5.72
CA ILE A 81 -1.42 7.89 4.61
C ILE A 81 -1.17 6.38 4.51
N ASP A 82 -1.90 5.70 3.64
CA ASP A 82 -1.68 4.30 3.22
C ASP A 82 -1.62 3.31 4.40
N GLY A 83 -2.62 3.41 5.29
CA GLY A 83 -2.71 2.51 6.44
C GLY A 83 -3.16 1.11 6.05
N SER A 84 -2.35 0.10 6.36
CA SER A 84 -2.66 -1.32 6.17
C SER A 84 -2.55 -2.07 7.48
N VAL A 85 -3.48 -2.99 7.74
CA VAL A 85 -3.59 -3.69 9.02
C VAL A 85 -3.37 -5.19 8.83
N PHE A 86 -2.67 -5.80 9.78
CA PHE A 86 -2.50 -7.26 9.82
C PHE A 86 -2.48 -7.80 11.24
N GLU A 87 -2.89 -9.05 11.35
CA GLU A 87 -2.85 -9.80 12.62
C GLU A 87 -1.61 -10.71 12.66
N HIS A 88 -0.93 -10.70 13.79
CA HIS A 88 0.19 -11.60 14.05
C HIS A 88 0.24 -12.00 15.52
N ASN A 89 0.26 -13.32 15.80
CA ASN A 89 0.28 -13.92 17.14
C ASN A 89 -0.83 -13.39 18.07
N GLY A 90 -2.04 -13.18 17.50
CA GLY A 90 -3.19 -12.66 18.25
C GLY A 90 -3.16 -11.16 18.51
N GLU A 91 -2.16 -10.45 18.02
CA GLU A 91 -2.01 -9.01 18.11
C GLU A 91 -2.30 -8.35 16.79
N LEU A 92 -2.92 -7.18 16.81
CA LEU A 92 -3.20 -6.37 15.64
C LEU A 92 -2.12 -5.31 15.45
N TYR A 93 -1.66 -5.10 14.21
CA TYR A 93 -0.65 -4.11 13.85
C TYR A 93 -1.15 -3.24 12.70
N LEU A 94 -0.83 -1.96 12.77
CA LEU A 94 -0.95 -1.02 11.66
C LEU A 94 0.44 -0.74 11.10
N VAL A 95 0.57 -0.76 9.77
CA VAL A 95 1.71 -0.20 9.02
C VAL A 95 1.20 0.92 8.13
N TRP A 96 1.97 2.00 7.99
CA TRP A 96 1.54 3.17 7.21
C TRP A 96 2.72 3.98 6.70
N SER A 97 2.46 4.89 5.78
CA SER A 97 3.38 5.93 5.37
C SER A 97 3.14 7.21 6.15
N GLY A 98 4.20 7.85 6.65
CA GLY A 98 4.06 9.07 7.42
C GLY A 98 5.32 9.94 7.45
N TRP A 99 5.16 11.18 7.91
CA TRP A 99 6.29 12.06 8.14
C TRP A 99 6.86 11.90 9.54
N GLN A 100 8.19 12.09 9.66
CA GLN A 100 8.84 12.13 10.98
C GLN A 100 8.45 13.39 11.78
N THR A 101 8.38 14.51 11.07
CA THR A 101 7.95 15.82 11.57
C THR A 101 7.16 16.53 10.47
N ARG A 102 6.60 17.70 10.77
CA ARG A 102 5.95 18.53 9.74
C ARG A 102 6.94 18.86 8.62
N ARG A 103 6.43 18.95 7.39
CA ARG A 103 7.19 19.34 6.20
C ARG A 103 7.88 20.67 6.41
N VAL A 104 9.15 20.76 5.97
CA VAL A 104 9.92 22.01 5.90
C VAL A 104 10.47 22.23 4.49
N ASN A 105 11.64 21.69 4.16
CA ASN A 105 12.29 21.86 2.85
C ASN A 105 12.27 20.57 2.01
N VAL A 106 12.31 19.42 2.67
CA VAL A 106 12.34 18.09 2.05
C VAL A 106 11.26 17.25 2.69
N GLU A 107 10.27 16.88 1.90
CA GLU A 107 9.26 15.92 2.31
C GLU A 107 9.89 14.52 2.28
N THR A 108 9.75 13.81 3.39
CA THR A 108 10.25 12.43 3.50
C THR A 108 9.15 11.55 4.09
N GLN A 109 8.60 10.70 3.24
CA GLN A 109 7.60 9.70 3.61
C GLN A 109 8.32 8.44 4.06
N CYS A 110 8.01 7.97 5.26
CA CYS A 110 8.66 6.84 5.92
C CYS A 110 7.63 5.77 6.29
N ILE A 111 8.05 4.50 6.34
CA ILE A 111 7.19 3.40 6.81
C ILE A 111 7.30 3.28 8.31
N TYR A 112 6.16 3.25 8.97
CA TYR A 112 5.98 3.04 10.41
C TYR A 112 5.17 1.78 10.69
N ILE A 113 5.33 1.26 11.90
CA ILE A 113 4.51 0.20 12.49
C ILE A 113 4.13 0.58 13.92
N ALA A 114 2.94 0.16 14.35
CA ALA A 114 2.52 0.19 15.75
C ALA A 114 1.54 -0.96 16.04
N LYS A 115 1.44 -1.37 17.30
CA LYS A 115 0.37 -2.25 17.79
C LYS A 115 -0.94 -1.48 17.92
N MET A 116 -2.04 -2.21 17.78
CA MET A 116 -3.40 -1.71 17.97
C MET A 116 -4.11 -2.47 19.08
N SER A 117 -4.91 -1.77 19.88
CA SER A 117 -5.83 -2.38 20.87
C SER A 117 -7.15 -2.78 20.24
N ASP A 118 -7.57 -2.07 19.21
CA ASP A 118 -8.75 -2.28 18.40
C ASP A 118 -8.50 -1.73 16.99
N PRO A 119 -9.37 -1.96 15.98
CA PRO A 119 -9.10 -1.58 14.59
C PRO A 119 -8.95 -0.08 14.31
N TRP A 120 -9.09 0.81 15.28
CA TRP A 120 -8.93 2.27 15.10
C TRP A 120 -8.07 2.96 16.17
N THR A 121 -7.50 2.19 17.13
CA THR A 121 -6.71 2.75 18.24
C THR A 121 -5.34 2.09 18.33
N LEU A 122 -4.28 2.88 18.29
CA LEU A 122 -2.93 2.39 18.55
C LEU A 122 -2.72 2.16 20.06
N SER A 123 -2.05 1.07 20.42
CA SER A 123 -1.68 0.69 21.80
C SER A 123 -0.18 0.77 22.07
N SER A 124 0.62 1.13 21.07
CA SER A 124 2.04 1.41 21.22
C SER A 124 2.42 2.72 20.55
N GLU A 125 3.58 3.27 20.91
CA GLU A 125 4.24 4.30 20.10
C GLU A 125 4.56 3.76 18.71
N ARG A 126 4.63 4.67 17.73
CA ARG A 126 5.06 4.31 16.38
C ARG A 126 6.54 3.99 16.31
N VAL A 127 6.89 3.00 15.56
CA VAL A 127 8.27 2.58 15.28
C VAL A 127 8.59 2.83 13.82
N LEU A 128 9.70 3.52 13.55
CA LEU A 128 10.20 3.74 12.20
C LEU A 128 10.85 2.46 11.66
N LEU A 129 10.31 1.90 10.58
CA LEU A 129 10.85 0.70 9.92
C LEU A 129 11.71 1.02 8.70
N SER A 130 11.30 1.98 7.88
CA SER A 130 12.03 2.37 6.68
C SER A 130 11.90 3.85 6.40
N LYS A 131 13.00 4.43 5.93
CA LYS A 131 13.05 5.74 5.29
C LYS A 131 13.70 5.60 3.92
N PRO A 132 13.42 6.50 2.96
CA PRO A 132 14.00 6.45 1.63
C PRO A 132 15.47 6.90 1.69
N ASP A 133 16.36 5.94 1.96
CA ASP A 133 17.81 6.14 2.11
C ASP A 133 18.64 5.49 0.98
N LEU A 134 18.03 4.62 0.16
CA LEU A 134 18.66 4.05 -1.02
C LEU A 134 18.46 4.97 -2.24
N GLU A 135 19.42 4.99 -3.16
CA GLU A 135 19.37 5.86 -4.35
C GLU A 135 18.11 5.64 -5.17
N TRP A 136 17.71 4.39 -5.39
CA TRP A 136 16.54 4.05 -6.17
C TRP A 136 15.20 4.48 -5.50
N GLU A 137 15.17 4.69 -4.21
CA GLU A 137 14.00 5.16 -3.45
C GLU A 137 13.79 6.68 -3.53
N ARG A 138 14.78 7.40 -4.03
CA ARG A 138 14.86 8.88 -3.94
C ARG A 138 14.64 9.57 -5.28
N ARG A 139 14.13 8.86 -6.28
CA ARG A 139 13.88 9.42 -7.61
C ARG A 139 12.51 10.10 -7.65
N TYR A 140 12.50 11.41 -7.72
CA TYR A 140 11.30 12.24 -7.73
C TYR A 140 11.17 13.12 -8.98
N ILE A 141 12.16 13.15 -9.85
CA ILE A 141 12.16 13.88 -11.12
C ILE A 141 11.95 12.92 -12.27
N SER A 142 10.94 13.20 -13.10
CA SER A 142 10.67 12.44 -14.33
C SER A 142 11.76 12.67 -15.39
N PRO A 143 11.97 11.74 -16.34
CA PRO A 143 12.96 11.89 -17.40
C PRO A 143 12.80 13.13 -18.28
N ASN A 144 11.61 13.71 -18.39
CA ASN A 144 11.32 14.96 -19.09
C ASN A 144 11.58 16.21 -18.22
N GLY A 145 12.17 16.05 -17.02
CA GLY A 145 12.45 17.13 -16.08
C GLY A 145 11.24 17.56 -15.22
N GLN A 146 10.08 16.89 -15.35
CA GLN A 146 8.92 17.17 -14.52
C GLN A 146 9.21 16.78 -13.06
N LYS A 147 8.93 17.69 -12.15
CA LYS A 147 9.16 17.50 -10.70
C LYS A 147 8.08 18.23 -9.90
N PRO A 148 7.81 17.79 -8.66
CA PRO A 148 7.02 18.58 -7.72
C PRO A 148 7.70 19.91 -7.39
N GLY A 149 6.93 20.84 -6.82
CA GLY A 149 7.45 22.16 -6.44
C GLY A 149 8.55 22.15 -5.35
N HIS A 150 8.69 21.00 -4.65
CA HIS A 150 9.72 20.78 -3.61
C HIS A 150 10.24 19.35 -3.69
N VAL A 151 11.31 19.06 -2.95
CA VAL A 151 11.92 17.73 -2.92
C VAL A 151 11.02 16.77 -2.12
N ILE A 152 10.70 15.63 -2.71
CA ILE A 152 9.91 14.58 -2.09
C ILE A 152 10.65 13.24 -2.22
N TYR A 153 10.93 12.60 -1.08
CA TYR A 153 11.44 11.24 -1.04
C TYR A 153 10.39 10.30 -0.44
N VAL A 154 10.17 9.15 -1.08
CA VAL A 154 8.98 8.35 -0.85
C VAL A 154 9.31 6.92 -0.45
N ASN A 155 8.79 6.49 0.71
CA ASN A 155 8.41 5.13 1.03
C ASN A 155 6.92 5.16 1.42
N GLU A 156 6.05 4.50 0.64
CA GLU A 156 4.59 4.54 0.83
C GLU A 156 3.93 3.20 0.49
N GLY A 157 2.60 3.09 0.65
CA GLY A 157 1.82 1.92 0.28
C GLY A 157 2.30 0.60 0.89
N PRO A 158 2.61 0.52 2.20
CA PRO A 158 3.11 -0.71 2.80
C PRO A 158 2.04 -1.80 2.86
N GLN A 159 2.36 -3.00 2.36
CA GLN A 159 1.46 -4.15 2.36
C GLN A 159 2.09 -5.33 3.07
N PRO A 160 1.48 -5.83 4.14
CA PRO A 160 1.95 -7.04 4.83
C PRO A 160 1.72 -8.28 3.96
N LEU A 161 2.71 -9.17 3.94
CA LEU A 161 2.66 -10.45 3.24
C LEU A 161 3.31 -11.53 4.10
N LYS A 162 2.52 -12.48 4.59
CA LYS A 162 3.03 -13.60 5.39
C LYS A 162 3.53 -14.72 4.49
N SER A 163 4.71 -15.25 4.78
CA SER A 163 5.30 -16.36 4.03
C SER A 163 4.46 -17.65 4.20
N PRO A 164 4.47 -18.57 3.21
CA PRO A 164 3.51 -19.69 3.16
C PRO A 164 3.65 -20.69 4.31
N LYS A 165 4.87 -20.90 4.82
CA LYS A 165 5.12 -21.78 5.99
C LYS A 165 5.17 -20.97 7.31
N GLY A 166 4.94 -19.65 7.23
CA GLY A 166 4.89 -18.78 8.40
C GLY A 166 6.25 -18.45 9.02
N LYS A 167 7.35 -18.57 8.28
CA LYS A 167 8.68 -18.25 8.78
C LYS A 167 8.94 -16.75 8.85
N TYR A 168 8.36 -15.98 7.90
CA TYR A 168 8.58 -14.55 7.76
C TYR A 168 7.29 -13.78 7.63
N ILE A 169 7.36 -12.51 8.04
CA ILE A 169 6.45 -11.44 7.64
C ILE A 169 7.26 -10.49 6.77
N HIS A 170 6.74 -10.24 5.57
CA HIS A 170 7.26 -9.23 4.66
C HIS A 170 6.33 -8.01 4.72
N ILE A 171 6.90 -6.79 4.63
CA ILE A 171 6.18 -5.57 4.32
C ILE A 171 6.72 -5.10 2.98
N VAL A 172 5.90 -5.23 1.95
CA VAL A 172 6.24 -4.77 0.59
C VAL A 172 5.71 -3.36 0.45
N TYR A 173 6.59 -2.40 0.18
CA TYR A 173 6.28 -0.98 0.12
C TYR A 173 6.72 -0.37 -1.21
N SER A 174 6.17 0.77 -1.56
CA SER A 174 6.50 1.50 -2.77
C SER A 174 7.48 2.62 -2.47
N ALA A 175 8.37 2.90 -3.42
CA ALA A 175 9.35 3.96 -3.29
C ALA A 175 9.61 4.68 -4.62
N SER A 176 10.21 5.86 -4.53
CA SER A 176 10.29 6.86 -5.59
C SER A 176 8.96 7.58 -5.84
N GLY A 177 8.95 8.64 -6.65
CA GLY A 177 7.70 9.34 -6.97
C GLY A 177 6.81 8.53 -7.92
N CYS A 178 5.54 8.32 -7.56
CA CYS A 178 4.59 7.57 -8.39
C CYS A 178 4.29 8.25 -9.74
N TRP A 179 4.61 9.53 -9.89
CA TRP A 179 4.54 10.29 -11.15
C TRP A 179 5.75 10.07 -12.07
N THR A 180 6.76 9.33 -11.61
CA THR A 180 7.95 8.96 -12.37
C THR A 180 7.86 7.53 -12.89
N PRO A 181 8.63 7.12 -13.89
CA PRO A 181 8.73 5.72 -14.30
C PRO A 181 9.45 4.85 -13.26
N TYR A 182 10.12 5.46 -12.28
CA TYR A 182 11.00 4.80 -11.31
C TYR A 182 10.28 4.26 -10.07
N TYR A 183 8.98 4.53 -9.93
CA TYR A 183 8.17 3.96 -8.86
C TYR A 183 8.33 2.44 -8.86
N ALA A 184 8.72 1.87 -7.72
CA ALA A 184 9.11 0.47 -7.61
C ALA A 184 8.83 -0.05 -6.20
N LEU A 185 8.82 -1.37 -6.03
CA LEU A 185 8.59 -2.00 -4.74
C LEU A 185 9.91 -2.38 -4.06
N GLY A 186 10.03 -2.00 -2.79
CA GLY A 186 10.99 -2.53 -1.82
C GLY A 186 10.33 -3.53 -0.87
N MET A 187 11.12 -4.14 -0.02
CA MET A 187 10.63 -5.12 0.93
C MET A 187 11.42 -5.06 2.24
N LEU A 188 10.68 -5.06 3.35
CA LEU A 188 11.19 -5.31 4.70
C LEU A 188 10.81 -6.74 5.07
N THR A 189 11.71 -7.48 5.71
CA THR A 189 11.48 -8.87 6.11
C THR A 189 11.87 -9.05 7.57
N ALA A 190 10.95 -9.57 8.37
CA ALA A 190 11.21 -10.01 9.75
C ALA A 190 10.84 -11.48 9.94
N ARG A 191 11.50 -12.15 10.88
CA ARG A 191 11.07 -13.47 11.33
C ARG A 191 9.77 -13.35 12.13
N THR A 192 8.89 -14.34 12.02
CA THR A 192 7.62 -14.36 12.75
C THR A 192 7.77 -14.52 14.26
N ASP A 193 8.93 -15.01 14.74
CA ASP A 193 9.27 -15.12 16.16
C ASP A 193 10.01 -13.88 16.71
N ALA A 194 10.27 -12.87 15.88
CA ALA A 194 10.96 -11.66 16.29
C ALA A 194 9.98 -10.61 16.87
N ASN A 195 10.52 -9.63 17.60
CA ASN A 195 9.76 -8.47 18.01
C ASN A 195 9.56 -7.52 16.82
N LEU A 196 8.35 -7.42 16.30
CA LEU A 196 8.03 -6.58 15.14
C LEU A 196 8.14 -5.07 15.43
N LEU A 197 8.13 -4.67 16.70
CA LEU A 197 8.35 -3.27 17.12
C LEU A 197 9.84 -2.95 17.36
N ASP A 198 10.74 -3.87 17.07
CA ASP A 198 12.18 -3.59 17.05
C ASP A 198 12.63 -3.38 15.59
N PRO A 199 13.09 -2.16 15.21
CA PRO A 199 13.62 -1.91 13.87
C PRO A 199 14.74 -2.87 13.46
N GLY A 200 15.55 -3.34 14.42
CA GLY A 200 16.64 -4.29 14.19
C GLY A 200 16.17 -5.69 13.79
N SER A 201 14.88 -6.00 13.96
CA SER A 201 14.28 -7.26 13.52
C SER A 201 13.98 -7.28 12.00
N TRP A 202 14.06 -6.13 11.32
CA TRP A 202 13.68 -5.99 9.92
C TRP A 202 14.89 -5.84 9.02
N GLU A 203 15.00 -6.72 8.04
CA GLU A 203 15.96 -6.63 6.95
C GLU A 203 15.32 -5.92 5.76
N LYS A 204 15.96 -4.85 5.28
CA LYS A 204 15.52 -4.08 4.12
C LYS A 204 16.21 -4.57 2.85
N SER A 205 15.44 -4.79 1.77
CA SER A 205 16.00 -5.11 0.45
C SER A 205 16.82 -3.92 -0.07
N VAL A 206 18.06 -4.19 -0.49
CA VAL A 206 18.94 -3.15 -1.07
C VAL A 206 18.53 -2.76 -2.48
N GLU A 207 17.92 -3.70 -3.23
CA GLU A 207 17.41 -3.50 -4.58
C GLU A 207 15.89 -3.59 -4.60
N PRO A 208 15.22 -2.98 -5.60
CA PRO A 208 13.79 -3.18 -5.78
C PRO A 208 13.45 -4.65 -6.01
N VAL A 209 12.43 -5.15 -5.32
CA VAL A 209 11.90 -6.50 -5.52
C VAL A 209 10.93 -6.60 -6.70
N PHE A 210 10.42 -5.46 -7.18
CA PHE A 210 9.57 -5.35 -8.36
C PHE A 210 9.66 -3.93 -8.92
N LYS A 211 9.98 -3.79 -10.20
CA LYS A 211 10.21 -2.49 -10.86
C LYS A 211 9.75 -2.49 -12.30
N GLN A 212 9.78 -1.34 -12.95
CA GLN A 212 9.46 -1.19 -14.37
C GLN A 212 10.14 -2.25 -15.25
N SER A 213 9.49 -2.58 -16.35
CA SER A 213 9.99 -3.46 -17.41
C SER A 213 9.81 -2.76 -18.77
N PRO A 214 10.80 -1.95 -19.19
CA PRO A 214 10.73 -1.21 -20.45
C PRO A 214 10.51 -2.11 -21.67
N GLU A 215 11.10 -3.31 -21.68
CA GLU A 215 10.93 -4.34 -22.71
C GLU A 215 9.47 -4.81 -22.84
N ASN A 216 8.70 -4.75 -21.74
CA ASN A 216 7.28 -5.08 -21.70
C ASN A 216 6.37 -3.83 -21.83
N GLY A 217 6.95 -2.64 -21.97
CA GLY A 217 6.22 -1.37 -22.01
C GLY A 217 5.52 -1.06 -20.69
N VAL A 218 6.12 -1.41 -19.54
CA VAL A 218 5.52 -1.24 -18.21
C VAL A 218 6.40 -0.35 -17.34
N TYR A 219 5.84 0.73 -16.84
CA TYR A 219 6.53 1.76 -16.05
C TYR A 219 5.77 2.11 -14.78
N SER A 220 6.45 2.71 -13.81
CA SER A 220 5.82 3.24 -12.57
C SER A 220 5.01 2.16 -11.83
N THR A 221 5.64 1.04 -11.52
CA THR A 221 5.01 -0.11 -10.85
C THR A 221 5.02 0.05 -9.35
N GLY A 222 3.87 0.01 -8.71
CA GLY A 222 3.84 0.10 -7.25
C GLY A 222 2.43 0.12 -6.67
N HIS A 223 2.33 0.54 -5.41
CA HIS A 223 1.13 0.58 -4.58
C HIS A 223 0.36 -0.74 -4.65
N ASN A 224 1.06 -1.78 -4.24
CA ASN A 224 0.61 -3.17 -4.38
C ASN A 224 -0.37 -3.59 -3.29
N SER A 225 -1.11 -4.66 -3.59
CA SER A 225 -1.79 -5.51 -2.62
C SER A 225 -1.70 -6.97 -3.05
N PHE A 226 -2.12 -7.89 -2.17
CA PHE A 226 -2.02 -9.32 -2.44
C PHE A 226 -3.37 -10.00 -2.32
N PHE A 227 -3.60 -11.00 -3.15
CA PHE A 227 -4.78 -11.86 -3.04
C PHE A 227 -4.45 -13.28 -3.49
N LYS A 228 -5.30 -14.22 -3.07
CA LYS A 228 -5.21 -15.62 -3.50
C LYS A 228 -6.27 -15.95 -4.54
N SER A 229 -5.99 -16.96 -5.36
CA SER A 229 -7.02 -17.55 -6.21
C SER A 229 -8.20 -18.09 -5.37
N PRO A 230 -9.41 -18.23 -5.96
CA PRO A 230 -10.59 -18.71 -5.24
C PRO A 230 -10.42 -20.06 -4.53
N ASP A 231 -9.53 -20.93 -5.00
CA ASP A 231 -9.19 -22.20 -4.37
C ASP A 231 -7.97 -22.13 -3.44
N GLY A 232 -7.39 -20.92 -3.24
CA GLY A 232 -6.28 -20.66 -2.35
C GLY A 232 -4.91 -21.15 -2.82
N LYS A 233 -4.80 -21.71 -4.03
CA LYS A 233 -3.56 -22.38 -4.52
C LYS A 233 -2.56 -21.44 -5.19
N GLU A 234 -3.02 -20.28 -5.64
CA GLU A 234 -2.20 -19.33 -6.36
C GLU A 234 -2.16 -18.01 -5.62
N ASP A 235 -0.99 -17.39 -5.57
CA ASP A 235 -0.77 -16.07 -5.00
C ASP A 235 -0.61 -15.02 -6.10
N TYR A 236 -1.26 -13.87 -5.93
CA TYR A 236 -1.27 -12.79 -6.90
C TYR A 236 -0.83 -11.48 -6.25
N ILE A 237 -0.07 -10.71 -7.00
CA ILE A 237 0.17 -9.30 -6.73
C ILE A 237 -0.75 -8.46 -7.59
N LEU A 238 -1.50 -7.55 -6.98
CA LEU A 238 -2.23 -6.45 -7.62
C LEU A 238 -1.39 -5.19 -7.44
N TYR A 239 -1.18 -4.42 -8.50
CA TYR A 239 -0.39 -3.19 -8.49
C TYR A 239 -0.91 -2.23 -9.54
N HIS A 240 -0.54 -0.97 -9.48
CA HIS A 240 -0.75 -0.09 -10.61
C HIS A 240 0.53 0.08 -11.43
N ALA A 241 0.37 0.40 -12.70
CA ALA A 241 1.47 0.76 -13.59
C ALA A 241 0.97 1.64 -14.74
N ARG A 242 1.91 2.22 -15.49
CA ARG A 242 1.68 2.96 -16.73
C ARG A 242 2.23 2.21 -17.92
N ASP A 243 1.72 2.53 -19.11
CA ASP A 243 2.22 2.03 -20.39
C ASP A 243 3.17 3.02 -21.08
N ARG A 244 3.54 4.11 -20.39
CA ARG A 244 4.44 5.16 -20.90
C ARG A 244 5.37 5.68 -19.82
N VAL A 245 6.51 6.22 -20.24
CA VAL A 245 7.60 6.72 -19.37
C VAL A 245 7.17 7.97 -18.60
N THR A 246 6.42 8.87 -19.23
CA THR A 246 6.03 10.16 -18.64
C THR A 246 4.54 10.38 -18.74
N GLU A 247 3.99 11.08 -17.74
CA GLU A 247 2.65 11.63 -17.85
C GLU A 247 2.63 12.75 -18.87
N SER A 248 1.56 12.82 -19.62
CA SER A 248 1.24 13.98 -20.46
C SER A 248 0.14 14.77 -19.75
N PRO A 249 0.29 16.09 -19.58
CA PRO A 249 -0.76 16.92 -18.98
C PRO A 249 -2.13 16.78 -19.69
N SER A 250 -2.12 16.43 -20.98
CA SER A 250 -3.33 16.25 -21.78
C SER A 250 -3.96 14.86 -21.64
N SER A 251 -3.29 13.87 -21.05
CA SER A 251 -3.78 12.48 -20.97
C SER A 251 -4.44 12.14 -19.62
N GLY A 252 -4.40 13.05 -18.65
CA GLY A 252 -4.92 12.80 -17.30
C GLY A 252 -4.18 11.69 -16.55
N GLU A 253 -4.82 11.09 -15.57
CA GLU A 253 -4.28 9.94 -14.83
C GLU A 253 -4.14 8.72 -15.76
N THR A 254 -2.94 8.17 -15.85
CA THR A 254 -2.60 7.07 -16.75
C THR A 254 -2.25 5.77 -16.02
N ARG A 255 -2.31 5.76 -14.69
CA ARG A 255 -2.14 4.55 -13.89
C ARG A 255 -3.31 3.60 -14.11
N SER A 256 -3.03 2.34 -14.31
CA SER A 256 -4.04 1.29 -14.45
C SER A 256 -3.76 0.13 -13.49
N PRO A 257 -4.79 -0.44 -12.85
CA PRO A 257 -4.63 -1.63 -12.01
C PRO A 257 -4.24 -2.83 -12.86
N ARG A 258 -3.26 -3.59 -12.41
CA ARG A 258 -2.74 -4.80 -13.05
C ARG A 258 -2.55 -5.88 -12.01
N ALA A 259 -2.73 -7.13 -12.41
CA ALA A 259 -2.51 -8.27 -11.55
C ALA A 259 -1.70 -9.33 -12.28
N GLN A 260 -0.82 -10.00 -11.55
CA GLN A 260 -0.12 -11.18 -12.04
C GLN A 260 0.14 -12.16 -10.92
N LYS A 261 0.28 -13.43 -11.26
CA LYS A 261 0.68 -14.48 -10.34
C LYS A 261 2.14 -14.29 -9.97
N PHE A 262 2.47 -14.58 -8.70
CA PHE A 262 3.86 -14.70 -8.25
C PHE A 262 4.09 -16.07 -7.58
N VAL A 263 5.34 -16.39 -7.33
CA VAL A 263 5.74 -17.67 -6.72
C VAL A 263 6.59 -17.41 -5.48
N TRP A 264 6.70 -18.41 -4.63
CA TRP A 264 7.58 -18.39 -3.47
C TRP A 264 8.85 -19.17 -3.76
N LYS A 265 10.00 -18.58 -3.41
CA LYS A 265 11.29 -19.27 -3.42
C LYS A 265 11.36 -20.30 -2.28
N GLU A 266 12.29 -21.23 -2.35
CA GLU A 266 12.49 -22.24 -1.29
C GLU A 266 12.76 -21.64 0.09
N ASN A 267 13.40 -20.49 0.15
CA ASN A 267 13.66 -19.72 1.36
C ASN A 267 12.45 -18.90 1.86
N GLU A 268 11.27 -19.07 1.27
CA GLU A 268 10.02 -18.36 1.60
C GLU A 268 10.02 -16.86 1.29
N TYR A 269 10.91 -16.39 0.42
CA TYR A 269 10.86 -15.05 -0.14
C TYR A 269 9.97 -15.04 -1.40
N PRO A 270 9.14 -14.00 -1.60
CA PRO A 270 8.33 -13.91 -2.81
C PRO A 270 9.22 -13.62 -4.03
N ASP A 271 8.87 -14.20 -5.16
CA ASP A 271 9.40 -13.86 -6.47
C ASP A 271 8.27 -13.33 -7.34
N PHE A 272 8.20 -12.01 -7.45
CA PHE A 272 7.16 -11.33 -8.20
C PHE A 272 7.38 -11.38 -9.72
N GLY A 273 8.58 -11.79 -10.17
CA GLY A 273 8.97 -11.75 -11.57
C GLY A 273 9.09 -10.32 -12.12
N SER A 274 8.99 -10.19 -13.43
CA SER A 274 8.90 -8.89 -14.12
C SER A 274 7.45 -8.53 -14.43
N PRO A 275 7.08 -7.23 -14.42
CA PRO A 275 5.74 -6.79 -14.83
C PRO A 275 5.41 -7.27 -16.25
N LEU A 276 4.25 -7.89 -16.41
CA LEU A 276 3.82 -8.46 -17.67
C LEU A 276 3.21 -7.39 -18.60
N PRO A 277 3.40 -7.49 -19.93
CA PRO A 277 2.83 -6.54 -20.88
C PRO A 277 1.30 -6.65 -20.91
N THR A 278 0.61 -5.53 -21.11
CA THR A 278 -0.87 -5.49 -21.17
C THR A 278 -1.46 -6.30 -22.34
N SER A 279 -0.67 -6.60 -23.36
CA SER A 279 -1.04 -7.47 -24.47
C SER A 279 -1.13 -8.95 -24.09
N MET A 280 -0.52 -9.36 -22.97
CA MET A 280 -0.53 -10.75 -22.52
C MET A 280 -1.89 -11.12 -21.92
N LYS A 281 -2.50 -12.16 -22.46
CA LYS A 281 -3.71 -12.76 -21.89
C LYS A 281 -3.31 -13.71 -20.76
N LEU A 282 -3.70 -13.40 -19.56
CA LEU A 282 -3.46 -14.27 -18.39
C LEU A 282 -4.60 -15.31 -18.26
N PRO A 283 -4.30 -16.53 -17.83
CA PRO A 283 -5.33 -17.49 -17.46
C PRO A 283 -6.17 -16.92 -16.29
N LYS A 284 -7.41 -17.35 -16.20
CA LYS A 284 -8.21 -17.04 -15.00
C LYS A 284 -7.55 -17.67 -13.78
N PRO A 285 -7.60 -17.04 -12.60
CA PRO A 285 -7.14 -17.63 -11.36
C PRO A 285 -7.78 -19.00 -11.12
N SER A 286 -7.01 -19.94 -10.57
CA SER A 286 -7.49 -21.29 -10.28
C SER A 286 -8.73 -21.26 -9.36
N GLY A 287 -9.64 -22.22 -9.51
CA GLY A 287 -10.91 -22.24 -8.77
C GLY A 287 -11.95 -21.21 -9.21
N THR A 288 -11.68 -20.40 -10.24
CA THR A 288 -12.68 -19.47 -10.82
C THR A 288 -13.81 -20.27 -11.45
N LYS A 289 -15.04 -20.07 -10.95
CA LYS A 289 -16.24 -20.73 -11.52
C LYS A 289 -16.48 -20.23 -12.96
N SER A 290 -16.73 -21.15 -13.87
CA SER A 290 -17.26 -20.81 -15.18
C SER A 290 -18.68 -20.25 -14.99
N LYS A 291 -18.96 -19.09 -15.57
CA LYS A 291 -20.34 -18.58 -15.66
C LYS A 291 -21.10 -19.38 -16.66
#